data_e9a13eaa87087331fc5df8675d160f72
#
_entry.id   e9a13eaa87087331fc5df8675d160f72
#
_cell.length_a   1.000
_cell.length_b   1.000
_cell.length_c   1.000
_cell.angle_alpha   90.00
_cell.angle_beta   90.00
_cell.angle_gamma   90.00
#
_symmetry.space_group_name_H-M   'P 1'
#
loop_
_entity.id
_entity.type
_entity.pdbx_description
1 polymer ?
#
loop_
_entity_poly.entity_id
_entity_poly.type
_entity_poly.pdbx_seq_one_letter_code
_entity_poly.pdbx_strand_id
1 'polypeptide(L)'
;MNRANRAAMKEVHLETNLRIFALLKKHAHEIALEFTELLTGPDGRQRFPSYQQVSEQDHRWNHTLILRHLMNAVRTRERSILVSYCRDLAERRFEQGFPSGEVCEALRELNRIIFKRLLQDPEAHAMKADLYEHVTMTLTWGCDEAQQVFEHLEARRRKARRRSP
;
A
#
# COMPACT_ATOMS: atom_id res chain seq x y z
N MET A 1 -7.29 26.54 23.76
CA MET A 1 -6.48 25.29 23.90
C MET A 1 -5.06 25.68 24.25
N ASN A 2 -4.59 25.31 25.45
CA ASN A 2 -3.33 25.78 26.06
C ASN A 2 -2.11 25.09 25.34
N ARG A 3 -0.94 25.78 25.28
CA ARG A 3 0.32 25.24 24.69
C ARG A 3 0.72 23.89 25.29
N ALA A 4 0.50 23.69 26.58
CA ALA A 4 0.78 22.43 27.27
C ALA A 4 -0.09 21.26 26.73
N ASN A 5 -1.39 21.48 26.47
CA ASN A 5 -2.26 20.47 25.90
C ASN A 5 -1.88 20.10 24.44
N ARG A 6 -1.38 21.06 23.65
CA ARG A 6 -0.86 20.76 22.29
C ARG A 6 0.42 19.93 22.33
N ALA A 7 1.32 20.20 23.28
CA ALA A 7 2.55 19.43 23.43
C ALA A 7 2.25 17.99 23.85
N ALA A 8 1.42 17.79 24.87
CA ALA A 8 1.00 16.48 25.35
C ALA A 8 0.27 15.65 24.24
N MET A 9 -0.64 16.28 23.49
CA MET A 9 -1.29 15.62 22.34
C MET A 9 -0.28 15.20 21.26
N LYS A 10 0.72 16.03 20.94
CA LYS A 10 1.75 15.69 19.97
C LYS A 10 2.59 14.51 20.44
N GLU A 11 2.91 14.44 21.72
CA GLU A 11 3.71 13.38 22.32
C GLU A 11 2.97 12.04 22.29
N VAL A 12 1.69 12.01 22.70
CA VAL A 12 0.82 10.82 22.62
C VAL A 12 0.68 10.32 21.19
N HIS A 13 0.49 11.21 20.23
CA HIS A 13 0.39 10.82 18.82
C HIS A 13 1.71 10.28 18.23
N LEU A 14 2.85 10.81 18.67
CA LEU A 14 4.16 10.30 18.24
C LEU A 14 4.38 8.89 18.77
N GLU A 15 4.03 8.65 20.03
CA GLU A 15 4.13 7.34 20.66
C GLU A 15 3.28 6.30 19.92
N THR A 16 2.01 6.63 19.62
CA THR A 16 1.11 5.74 18.87
C THR A 16 1.70 5.36 17.51
N ASN A 17 2.24 6.32 16.76
CA ASN A 17 2.83 6.05 15.46
C ASN A 17 4.07 5.14 15.54
N LEU A 18 4.89 5.32 16.57
CA LEU A 18 6.05 4.46 16.81
C LEU A 18 5.63 3.03 17.19
N ARG A 19 4.55 2.88 17.93
CA ARG A 19 3.97 1.55 18.26
C ARG A 19 3.40 0.87 17.01
N ILE A 20 2.65 1.59 16.16
CA ILE A 20 2.17 1.05 14.88
C ILE A 20 3.33 0.67 13.97
N PHE A 21 4.37 1.51 13.88
CA PHE A 21 5.58 1.19 13.14
C PHE A 21 6.26 -0.09 13.64
N ALA A 22 6.37 -0.26 14.96
CA ALA A 22 6.96 -1.46 15.57
C ALA A 22 6.14 -2.71 15.25
N LEU A 23 4.81 -2.64 15.28
CA LEU A 23 3.91 -3.74 14.89
C LEU A 23 4.06 -4.09 13.40
N LEU A 24 4.06 -3.11 12.52
CA LEU A 24 4.30 -3.33 11.09
C LEU A 24 5.65 -3.99 10.85
N LYS A 25 6.71 -3.51 11.51
CA LYS A 25 8.06 -4.08 11.41
C LYS A 25 8.11 -5.53 11.91
N LYS A 26 7.44 -5.82 13.03
CA LYS A 26 7.33 -7.17 13.61
C LYS A 26 6.73 -8.17 12.63
N HIS A 27 5.68 -7.77 11.92
CA HIS A 27 4.91 -8.64 11.03
C HIS A 27 5.26 -8.49 9.53
N ALA A 28 6.21 -7.62 9.17
CA ALA A 28 6.50 -7.28 7.77
C ALA A 28 6.84 -8.49 6.90
N HIS A 29 7.61 -9.43 7.43
CA HIS A 29 8.00 -10.63 6.70
C HIS A 29 6.79 -11.54 6.41
N GLU A 30 5.97 -11.79 7.41
CA GLU A 30 4.76 -12.64 7.29
C GLU A 30 3.73 -12.01 6.35
N ILE A 31 3.56 -10.68 6.43
CA ILE A 31 2.69 -9.92 5.52
C ILE A 31 3.18 -10.06 4.07
N ALA A 32 4.49 -9.91 3.83
CA ALA A 32 5.07 -10.05 2.50
C ALA A 32 4.89 -11.47 1.94
N LEU A 33 5.06 -12.50 2.76
CA LEU A 33 4.84 -13.89 2.34
C LEU A 33 3.37 -14.16 2.03
N GLU A 34 2.44 -13.77 2.91
CA GLU A 34 1.00 -13.95 2.69
C GLU A 34 0.52 -13.20 1.44
N PHE A 35 1.06 -12.00 1.21
CA PHE A 35 0.74 -11.22 0.01
C PHE A 35 1.30 -11.86 -1.27
N THR A 36 2.51 -12.40 -1.22
CA THR A 36 3.09 -13.14 -2.36
C THR A 36 2.26 -14.36 -2.68
N GLU A 37 1.91 -15.18 -1.68
CA GLU A 37 1.06 -16.36 -1.85
C GLU A 37 -0.31 -16.01 -2.42
N LEU A 38 -0.93 -14.93 -1.95
CA LEU A 38 -2.19 -14.44 -2.49
C LEU A 38 -2.09 -14.11 -3.98
N LEU A 39 -1.01 -13.47 -4.43
CA LEU A 39 -0.85 -13.05 -5.83
C LEU A 39 -0.44 -14.20 -6.75
N THR A 40 0.40 -15.13 -6.29
CA THR A 40 1.04 -16.15 -7.13
C THR A 40 0.50 -17.56 -6.90
N GLY A 41 -0.20 -17.80 -5.82
CA GLY A 41 -0.81 -19.08 -5.47
C GLY A 41 -1.97 -19.47 -6.41
N PRO A 42 -2.60 -20.63 -6.17
CA PRO A 42 -3.64 -21.18 -7.05
C PRO A 42 -4.80 -20.20 -7.29
N ASP A 43 -5.31 -19.57 -6.22
CA ASP A 43 -6.40 -18.57 -6.32
C ASP A 43 -5.93 -17.28 -6.98
N GLY A 44 -4.67 -16.90 -6.76
CA GLY A 44 -4.04 -15.72 -7.34
C GLY A 44 -3.96 -15.78 -8.87
N ARG A 45 -3.74 -16.96 -9.43
CA ARG A 45 -3.67 -17.14 -10.90
C ARG A 45 -4.95 -16.71 -11.61
N GLN A 46 -6.08 -16.88 -10.98
CA GLN A 46 -7.38 -16.46 -11.52
C GLN A 46 -7.67 -14.99 -11.32
N ARG A 47 -7.33 -14.47 -10.13
CA ARG A 47 -7.65 -13.08 -9.73
C ARG A 47 -6.61 -12.07 -10.21
N PHE A 48 -5.35 -12.50 -10.34
CA PHE A 48 -4.18 -11.66 -10.63
C PHE A 48 -3.34 -12.27 -11.77
N PRO A 49 -3.90 -12.48 -12.98
CA PRO A 49 -3.21 -13.15 -14.07
C PRO A 49 -1.94 -12.40 -14.53
N SER A 50 -1.94 -11.05 -14.49
CA SER A 50 -0.77 -10.27 -14.89
C SER A 50 0.39 -10.42 -13.90
N TYR A 51 0.11 -10.72 -12.63
CA TYR A 51 1.16 -10.94 -11.63
C TYR A 51 1.91 -12.26 -11.84
N GLN A 52 1.37 -13.21 -12.60
CA GLN A 52 2.06 -14.47 -12.95
C GLN A 52 3.27 -14.24 -13.87
N GLN A 53 3.34 -13.09 -14.54
CA GLN A 53 4.45 -12.72 -15.42
C GLN A 53 5.59 -12.03 -14.65
N VAL A 54 5.38 -11.67 -13.40
CA VAL A 54 6.38 -11.02 -12.55
C VAL A 54 7.29 -12.08 -11.94
N SER A 55 8.61 -11.86 -12.00
CA SER A 55 9.56 -12.78 -11.39
C SER A 55 9.39 -12.83 -9.85
N GLU A 56 9.74 -13.96 -9.24
CA GLU A 56 9.71 -14.10 -7.78
C GLU A 56 10.60 -13.08 -7.08
N GLN A 57 11.73 -12.72 -7.69
CA GLN A 57 12.63 -11.71 -7.18
C GLN A 57 11.98 -10.32 -7.20
N ASP A 58 11.26 -9.97 -8.28
CA ASP A 58 10.56 -8.69 -8.39
C ASP A 58 9.36 -8.62 -7.45
N HIS A 59 8.65 -9.72 -7.23
CA HIS A 59 7.62 -9.81 -6.20
C HIS A 59 8.19 -9.46 -4.83
N ARG A 60 9.24 -10.17 -4.41
CA ARG A 60 9.89 -9.92 -3.10
C ARG A 60 10.38 -8.50 -2.96
N TRP A 61 11.01 -7.96 -4.00
CA TRP A 61 11.50 -6.59 -4.01
C TRP A 61 10.37 -5.57 -3.86
N ASN A 62 9.33 -5.66 -4.69
CA ASN A 62 8.20 -4.73 -4.65
C ASN A 62 7.44 -4.81 -3.33
N HIS A 63 7.21 -6.01 -2.78
CA HIS A 63 6.53 -6.18 -1.50
C HIS A 63 7.35 -5.61 -0.34
N THR A 64 8.66 -5.78 -0.35
CA THR A 64 9.56 -5.15 0.62
C THR A 64 9.52 -3.63 0.53
N LEU A 65 9.53 -3.08 -0.69
CA LEU A 65 9.50 -1.64 -0.91
C LEU A 65 8.18 -1.02 -0.45
N ILE A 66 7.04 -1.57 -0.84
CA ILE A 66 5.74 -0.99 -0.45
C ILE A 66 5.55 -0.99 1.08
N LEU A 67 5.95 -2.07 1.76
CA LEU A 67 5.91 -2.14 3.22
C LEU A 67 6.87 -1.15 3.87
N ARG A 68 8.07 -0.96 3.30
CA ARG A 68 9.02 0.05 3.77
C ARG A 68 8.47 1.46 3.63
N HIS A 69 7.85 1.79 2.49
CA HIS A 69 7.23 3.11 2.27
C HIS A 69 6.04 3.33 3.20
N LEU A 70 5.20 2.31 3.43
CA LEU A 70 4.12 2.37 4.41
C LEU A 70 4.66 2.62 5.82
N MET A 71 5.65 1.85 6.25
CA MET A 71 6.27 2.02 7.57
C MET A 71 6.87 3.43 7.75
N ASN A 72 7.52 3.96 6.72
CA ASN A 72 8.04 5.32 6.75
C ASN A 72 6.91 6.35 6.83
N ALA A 73 5.86 6.20 6.03
CA ALA A 73 4.69 7.08 6.05
C ALA A 73 4.03 7.11 7.43
N VAL A 74 3.86 5.95 8.08
CA VAL A 74 3.33 5.85 9.45
C VAL A 74 4.25 6.53 10.45
N ARG A 75 5.55 6.26 10.40
CA ARG A 75 6.53 6.81 11.35
C ARG A 75 6.64 8.32 11.26
N THR A 76 6.68 8.87 10.05
CA THR A 76 6.89 10.31 9.80
C THR A 76 5.59 11.09 9.69
N ARG A 77 4.44 10.40 9.56
CA ARG A 77 3.13 10.97 9.20
C ARG A 77 3.10 11.62 7.81
N GLU A 78 4.02 11.25 6.95
CA GLU A 78 4.17 11.73 5.58
C GLU A 78 3.56 10.74 4.60
N ARG A 79 2.24 10.79 4.41
CA ARG A 79 1.52 9.87 3.48
C ARG A 79 2.00 9.98 2.05
N SER A 80 2.50 11.16 1.65
CA SER A 80 3.08 11.42 0.33
C SER A 80 4.17 10.43 -0.08
N ILE A 81 4.91 9.88 0.88
CA ILE A 81 5.95 8.86 0.64
C ILE A 81 5.36 7.61 -0.03
N LEU A 82 4.26 7.08 0.52
CA LEU A 82 3.61 5.90 -0.05
C LEU A 82 2.83 6.26 -1.32
N VAL A 83 2.14 7.39 -1.33
CA VAL A 83 1.36 7.86 -2.49
C VAL A 83 2.26 8.02 -3.73
N SER A 84 3.44 8.64 -3.58
CA SER A 84 4.42 8.75 -4.67
C SER A 84 4.90 7.39 -5.15
N TYR A 85 5.18 6.46 -4.24
CA TYR A 85 5.55 5.10 -4.62
C TYR A 85 4.44 4.38 -5.40
N CYS A 86 3.17 4.55 -4.99
CA CYS A 86 2.03 3.96 -5.70
C CYS A 86 1.85 4.55 -7.11
N ARG A 87 2.16 5.85 -7.29
CA ARG A 87 2.22 6.49 -8.62
C ARG A 87 3.24 5.80 -9.52
N ASP A 88 4.49 5.71 -9.04
CA ASP A 88 5.59 5.09 -9.81
C ASP A 88 5.31 3.60 -10.10
N LEU A 89 4.68 2.90 -9.15
CA LEU A 89 4.24 1.52 -9.33
C LEU A 89 3.19 1.42 -10.44
N ALA A 90 2.19 2.30 -10.44
CA ALA A 90 1.13 2.32 -11.44
C ALA A 90 1.68 2.59 -12.85
N GLU A 91 2.60 3.54 -13.00
CA GLU A 91 3.27 3.82 -14.28
C GLU A 91 3.99 2.58 -14.81
N ARG A 92 4.82 1.93 -13.99
CA ARG A 92 5.52 0.70 -14.38
C ARG A 92 4.56 -0.42 -14.75
N ARG A 93 3.48 -0.63 -13.99
CA ARG A 93 2.48 -1.67 -14.26
C ARG A 93 1.69 -1.38 -15.53
N PHE A 94 1.36 -0.12 -15.79
CA PHE A 94 0.73 0.28 -17.05
C PHE A 94 1.63 -0.02 -18.26
N GLU A 95 2.92 0.28 -18.19
CA GLU A 95 3.90 -0.03 -19.25
C GLU A 95 4.03 -1.54 -19.47
N GLN A 96 3.94 -2.34 -18.42
CA GLN A 96 3.92 -3.81 -18.46
C GLN A 96 2.57 -4.39 -18.94
N GLY A 97 1.56 -3.56 -19.20
CA GLY A 97 0.25 -3.99 -19.69
C GLY A 97 -0.71 -4.50 -18.63
N PHE A 98 -0.47 -4.22 -17.35
CA PHE A 98 -1.40 -4.58 -16.29
C PHE A 98 -2.72 -3.80 -16.40
N PRO A 99 -3.88 -4.43 -16.15
CA PRO A 99 -5.13 -3.71 -15.96
C PRO A 99 -5.13 -2.94 -14.64
N SER A 100 -5.69 -1.73 -14.65
CA SER A 100 -5.81 -0.89 -13.43
C SER A 100 -6.54 -1.60 -12.30
N GLY A 101 -7.62 -2.32 -12.63
CA GLY A 101 -8.43 -3.05 -11.65
C GLY A 101 -7.63 -4.10 -10.89
N GLU A 102 -6.71 -4.79 -11.56
CA GLU A 102 -5.87 -5.83 -10.95
C GLU A 102 -4.84 -5.22 -9.98
N VAL A 103 -4.23 -4.09 -10.34
CA VAL A 103 -3.28 -3.38 -9.48
C VAL A 103 -3.97 -2.80 -8.23
N CYS A 104 -5.13 -2.15 -8.42
CA CYS A 104 -5.89 -1.60 -7.31
C CYS A 104 -6.45 -2.68 -6.37
N GLU A 105 -6.88 -3.81 -6.91
CA GLU A 105 -7.35 -4.95 -6.10
C GLU A 105 -6.19 -5.56 -5.30
N ALA A 106 -5.00 -5.70 -5.88
CA ALA A 106 -3.82 -6.15 -5.16
C ALA A 106 -3.48 -5.22 -3.96
N LEU A 107 -3.54 -3.90 -4.16
CA LEU A 107 -3.32 -2.93 -3.07
C LEU A 107 -4.39 -3.03 -1.96
N ARG A 108 -5.66 -3.27 -2.33
CA ARG A 108 -6.74 -3.50 -1.35
C ARG A 108 -6.53 -4.78 -0.56
N GLU A 109 -6.10 -5.85 -1.23
CA GLU A 109 -5.79 -7.12 -0.56
C GLU A 109 -4.59 -6.99 0.39
N LEU A 110 -3.54 -6.26 -0.02
CA LEU A 110 -2.43 -5.94 0.87
C LEU A 110 -2.93 -5.24 2.15
N ASN A 111 -3.83 -4.26 2.01
CA ASN A 111 -4.42 -3.59 3.17
C ASN A 111 -5.19 -4.56 4.08
N ARG A 112 -5.98 -5.49 3.51
CA ARG A 112 -6.71 -6.51 4.28
C ARG A 112 -5.77 -7.45 5.03
N ILE A 113 -4.70 -7.90 4.37
CA ILE A 113 -3.68 -8.76 4.98
C ILE A 113 -3.01 -8.04 6.16
N ILE A 114 -2.55 -6.80 5.94
CA ILE A 114 -1.91 -6.01 6.98
C ILE A 114 -2.85 -5.85 8.18
N PHE A 115 -4.07 -5.37 7.94
CA PHE A 115 -5.02 -5.09 9.01
C PHE A 115 -5.39 -6.37 9.80
N LYS A 116 -5.68 -7.47 9.09
CA LYS A 116 -5.95 -8.79 9.68
C LYS A 116 -4.76 -9.27 10.52
N ARG A 117 -3.53 -9.14 10.00
CA ARG A 117 -2.32 -9.61 10.66
C ARG A 117 -2.02 -8.78 11.92
N LEU A 118 -2.10 -7.47 11.84
CA LEU A 118 -1.87 -6.59 12.98
C LEU A 118 -2.90 -6.83 14.10
N LEU A 119 -4.18 -7.04 13.76
CA LEU A 119 -5.23 -7.32 14.76
C LEU A 119 -5.09 -8.68 15.46
N GLN A 120 -4.17 -9.55 15.05
CA GLN A 120 -3.82 -10.74 15.83
C GLN A 120 -2.98 -10.41 17.08
N ASP A 121 -2.37 -9.21 17.10
CA ASP A 121 -1.63 -8.73 18.25
C ASP A 121 -2.59 -8.02 19.22
N PRO A 122 -2.64 -8.45 20.52
CA PRO A 122 -3.53 -7.83 21.50
C PRO A 122 -3.34 -6.32 21.66
N GLU A 123 -2.10 -5.83 21.49
CA GLU A 123 -1.77 -4.42 21.55
C GLU A 123 -2.47 -3.61 20.45
N ALA A 124 -2.65 -4.19 19.27
CA ALA A 124 -3.28 -3.55 18.12
C ALA A 124 -4.77 -3.25 18.36
N HIS A 125 -5.45 -4.05 19.18
CA HIS A 125 -6.87 -3.84 19.47
C HIS A 125 -7.14 -2.48 20.13
N ALA A 126 -6.26 -2.04 21.03
CA ALA A 126 -6.37 -0.74 21.70
C ALA A 126 -6.13 0.45 20.73
N MET A 127 -5.44 0.20 19.61
CA MET A 127 -5.07 1.21 18.60
C MET A 127 -5.84 1.05 17.29
N LYS A 128 -6.97 0.35 17.27
CA LYS A 128 -7.69 0.02 16.02
C LYS A 128 -8.06 1.24 15.19
N ALA A 129 -8.48 2.33 15.82
CA ALA A 129 -8.81 3.58 15.14
C ALA A 129 -7.57 4.23 14.50
N ASP A 130 -6.45 4.24 15.23
CA ASP A 130 -5.17 4.78 14.73
C ASP A 130 -4.59 3.92 13.61
N LEU A 131 -4.73 2.59 13.70
CA LEU A 131 -4.36 1.66 12.62
C LEU A 131 -5.16 1.97 11.35
N TYR A 132 -6.46 2.17 11.47
CA TYR A 132 -7.31 2.56 10.34
C TYR A 132 -6.83 3.88 9.74
N GLU A 133 -6.65 4.91 10.56
CA GLU A 133 -6.25 6.25 10.11
C GLU A 133 -4.85 6.24 9.46
N HIS A 134 -3.87 5.59 10.07
CA HIS A 134 -2.47 5.69 9.63
C HIS A 134 -2.05 4.60 8.63
N VAL A 135 -2.70 3.46 8.62
CA VAL A 135 -2.39 2.36 7.71
C VAL A 135 -3.40 2.28 6.58
N THR A 136 -4.68 2.02 6.91
CA THR A 136 -5.73 1.80 5.91
C THR A 136 -5.95 3.02 5.04
N MET A 137 -6.11 4.22 5.64
CA MET A 137 -6.30 5.44 4.86
C MET A 137 -5.09 5.79 4.00
N THR A 138 -3.86 5.53 4.48
CA THR A 138 -2.64 5.75 3.70
C THR A 138 -2.58 4.84 2.46
N LEU A 139 -2.92 3.57 2.61
CA LEU A 139 -3.00 2.63 1.49
C LEU A 139 -4.17 2.96 0.54
N THR A 140 -5.30 3.41 1.06
CA THR A 140 -6.44 3.87 0.25
C THR A 140 -6.03 5.02 -0.66
N TRP A 141 -5.35 6.04 -0.13
CA TRP A 141 -4.84 7.15 -0.94
C TRP A 141 -3.81 6.70 -1.99
N GLY A 142 -2.96 5.74 -1.65
CA GLY A 142 -2.05 5.13 -2.63
C GLY A 142 -2.80 4.40 -3.75
N CYS A 143 -3.89 3.70 -3.43
CA CYS A 143 -4.75 3.05 -4.43
C CYS A 143 -5.46 4.07 -5.32
N ASP A 144 -6.00 5.15 -4.74
CA ASP A 144 -6.68 6.23 -5.50
C ASP A 144 -5.70 6.92 -6.45
N GLU A 145 -4.47 7.19 -5.99
CA GLU A 145 -3.41 7.73 -6.85
C GLU A 145 -3.06 6.78 -8.00
N ALA A 146 -2.89 5.50 -7.72
CA ALA A 146 -2.62 4.50 -8.76
C ALA A 146 -3.75 4.47 -9.81
N GLN A 147 -5.00 4.50 -9.39
CA GLN A 147 -6.16 4.55 -10.28
C GLN A 147 -6.13 5.79 -11.18
N GLN A 148 -5.87 6.98 -10.62
CA GLN A 148 -5.80 8.23 -11.38
C GLN A 148 -4.67 8.21 -12.43
N VAL A 149 -3.53 7.63 -12.09
CA VAL A 149 -2.40 7.46 -13.04
C VAL A 149 -2.82 6.59 -14.21
N PHE A 150 -3.44 5.45 -13.98
CA PHE A 150 -3.95 4.58 -15.06
C PHE A 150 -4.93 5.31 -15.96
N GLU A 151 -5.91 6.00 -15.40
CA GLU A 151 -6.90 6.77 -16.16
C GLU A 151 -6.23 7.84 -17.05
N HIS A 152 -5.25 8.55 -16.51
CA HIS A 152 -4.50 9.55 -17.26
C HIS A 152 -3.69 8.93 -18.41
N LEU A 153 -2.97 7.85 -18.17
CA LEU A 153 -2.15 7.18 -19.17
C LEU A 153 -3.00 6.54 -20.27
N GLU A 154 -4.13 5.92 -19.91
CA GLU A 154 -5.10 5.41 -20.88
C GLU A 154 -5.68 6.52 -21.77
N ALA A 155 -6.05 7.66 -21.19
CA ALA A 155 -6.56 8.79 -21.95
C ALA A 155 -5.53 9.32 -22.96
N ARG A 156 -4.26 9.41 -22.55
CA ARG A 156 -3.14 9.78 -23.44
C ARG A 156 -2.97 8.79 -24.57
N ARG A 157 -2.99 7.48 -24.27
CA ARG A 157 -2.86 6.41 -25.27
C ARG A 157 -3.99 6.43 -26.30
N ARG A 158 -5.24 6.68 -25.86
CA ARG A 158 -6.41 6.83 -26.76
C ARG A 158 -6.26 8.04 -27.68
N LYS A 159 -5.80 9.18 -27.17
CA LYS A 159 -5.55 10.38 -27.98
C LYS A 159 -4.45 10.16 -29.03
N ALA A 160 -3.37 9.49 -28.67
CA ALA A 160 -2.29 9.17 -29.60
C ALA A 160 -2.78 8.28 -30.76
N ARG A 161 -3.54 7.21 -30.46
CA ARG A 161 -4.12 6.31 -31.47
C ARG A 161 -5.06 7.00 -32.46
N ARG A 162 -5.78 8.05 -32.01
CA ARG A 162 -6.69 8.81 -32.90
C ARG A 162 -5.97 9.80 -33.80
N ARG A 163 -4.70 10.10 -33.54
CA ARG A 163 -3.87 11.03 -34.33
C ARG A 163 -2.93 10.32 -35.32
N SER A 164 -2.78 9.02 -35.20
CA SER A 164 -2.06 8.20 -36.17
C SER A 164 -3.02 7.83 -37.30
N PRO A 165 -2.74 8.24 -38.56
CA PRO A 165 -3.59 7.98 -39.72
C PRO A 165 -3.66 6.48 -40.05
#